data_d0cb04ead24745eaab7197c6d88ba528
#
_entry.id   d0cb04ead24745eaab7197c6d88ba528
#
_cell.length_a   1.000
_cell.length_b   1.000
_cell.length_c   1.000
_cell.angle_alpha   90.00
_cell.angle_beta   90.00
_cell.angle_gamma   90.00
#
_symmetry.space_group_name_H-M   'P 1'
#
loop_
_entity.id
_entity.type
_entity.pdbx_description
1 polymer ?
#
loop_
_entity_poly.entity_id
_entity_poly.type
_entity_poly.pdbx_seq_one_letter_code
_entity_poly.pdbx_strand_id
1 'polypeptide(L)'
;MGNVHGCSRELTRLLRKARPTRVILVGDLFTKGPDPRGVWKTIQKWRCEAVLGNHDASVLHSWKPGRELPRKAFRWLKNRPHMIRERSFIAVHAGVNPERPKRTSPRQAMFLRDWKRSRPWWESYTGRRLVVHGHHAREGLLDRRPNVLGLDTNCVGGGRLTGYLFEKDQVVSVRARAAYG
;
A
#
# COMPACT_ATOMS: atom_id res chain seq x y z
N MET A 1 -4.05 -3.96 -1.70
CA MET A 1 -4.89 -2.82 -1.23
C MET A 1 -4.00 -1.61 -1.06
N GLY A 2 -4.50 -0.43 -1.44
CA GLY A 2 -3.79 0.86 -1.36
C GLY A 2 -3.52 1.35 0.06
N ASN A 3 -3.06 2.60 0.16
CA ASN A 3 -2.67 3.24 1.42
C ASN A 3 -3.82 3.28 2.43
N VAL A 4 -3.59 2.76 3.63
CA VAL A 4 -4.61 2.63 4.68
C VAL A 4 -4.64 3.83 5.62
N HIS A 5 -3.46 4.33 6.00
CA HIS A 5 -3.29 5.52 6.83
C HIS A 5 -4.23 5.59 8.04
N GLY A 6 -4.30 4.55 8.87
CA GLY A 6 -5.17 4.57 10.06
C GLY A 6 -6.68 4.50 9.79
N CYS A 7 -7.13 4.32 8.55
CA CYS A 7 -8.53 4.20 8.17
C CYS A 7 -9.07 2.78 8.44
N SER A 8 -9.19 2.39 9.70
CA SER A 8 -9.54 1.02 10.13
C SER A 8 -10.93 0.59 9.71
N ARG A 9 -11.88 1.52 9.71
CA ARG A 9 -13.28 1.25 9.31
C ARG A 9 -13.38 0.94 7.82
N GLU A 10 -12.70 1.72 6.99
CA GLU A 10 -12.61 1.53 5.54
C GLU A 10 -11.92 0.22 5.21
N LEU A 11 -10.80 -0.10 5.89
CA LEU A 11 -10.10 -1.37 5.72
C LEU A 11 -11.03 -2.56 6.04
N THR A 12 -11.73 -2.52 7.17
CA THR A 12 -12.67 -3.57 7.57
C THR A 12 -13.83 -3.71 6.57
N ARG A 13 -14.38 -2.59 6.10
CA ARG A 13 -15.48 -2.60 5.10
C ARG A 13 -15.01 -3.17 3.77
N LEU A 14 -13.82 -2.78 3.30
CA LEU A 14 -13.27 -3.27 2.05
C LEU A 14 -13.00 -4.78 2.11
N LEU A 15 -12.42 -5.27 3.20
CA LEU A 15 -12.16 -6.71 3.40
C LEU A 15 -13.45 -7.53 3.46
N ARG A 16 -14.49 -7.03 4.15
CA ARG A 16 -15.80 -7.68 4.17
C ARG A 16 -16.46 -7.72 2.80
N LYS A 17 -16.34 -6.65 2.01
CA LYS A 17 -16.88 -6.57 0.65
C LYS A 17 -16.12 -7.50 -0.30
N ALA A 18 -14.80 -7.49 -0.24
CA ALA A 18 -13.95 -8.23 -1.14
C ALA A 18 -13.88 -9.74 -0.83
N ARG A 19 -14.01 -10.13 0.45
CA ARG A 19 -13.87 -11.52 0.96
C ARG A 19 -12.64 -12.25 0.40
N PRO A 20 -11.44 -11.65 0.50
CA PRO A 20 -10.24 -12.25 -0.07
C PRO A 20 -9.76 -13.44 0.76
N THR A 21 -9.10 -14.40 0.14
CA THR A 21 -8.41 -15.51 0.80
C THR A 21 -7.00 -15.11 1.29
N ARG A 22 -6.35 -14.17 0.57
CA ARG A 22 -5.03 -13.60 0.90
C ARG A 22 -5.08 -12.08 0.76
N VAL A 23 -4.44 -11.36 1.68
CA VAL A 23 -4.44 -9.89 1.70
C VAL A 23 -3.01 -9.36 1.71
N ILE A 24 -2.67 -8.51 0.73
CA ILE A 24 -1.41 -7.76 0.69
C ILE A 24 -1.74 -6.27 0.71
N LEU A 25 -1.17 -5.55 1.69
CA LEU A 25 -1.27 -4.11 1.84
C LEU A 25 0.00 -3.46 1.27
N VAL A 26 -0.14 -2.40 0.47
CA VAL A 26 1.01 -1.77 -0.19
C VAL A 26 1.68 -0.67 0.64
N GLY A 27 1.61 -0.77 1.97
CA GLY A 27 2.27 0.15 2.90
C GLY A 27 1.43 1.34 3.31
N ASP A 28 2.04 2.24 4.09
CA ASP A 28 1.42 3.41 4.70
C ASP A 28 0.19 3.06 5.53
N LEU A 29 0.42 2.30 6.60
CA LEU A 29 -0.66 1.62 7.32
C LEU A 29 -1.22 2.44 8.48
N PHE A 30 -0.37 3.14 9.26
CA PHE A 30 -0.72 3.55 10.61
C PHE A 30 -0.77 5.06 10.87
N THR A 31 -0.38 5.89 9.90
CA THR A 31 -0.27 7.35 10.07
C THR A 31 -1.52 8.10 9.61
N LYS A 32 -1.61 9.40 9.95
CA LYS A 32 -2.60 10.40 9.48
C LYS A 32 -4.05 10.15 9.90
N GLY A 33 -4.56 8.94 9.77
CA GLY A 33 -5.97 8.64 10.04
C GLY A 33 -6.25 8.32 11.51
N PRO A 34 -7.54 8.14 11.85
CA PRO A 34 -8.01 8.23 13.24
C PRO A 34 -7.75 7.00 14.09
N ASP A 35 -7.49 5.82 13.51
CA ASP A 35 -7.46 4.58 14.30
C ASP A 35 -6.39 3.58 13.84
N PRO A 36 -5.11 3.88 14.11
CA PRO A 36 -4.01 2.96 13.81
C PRO A 36 -4.11 1.63 14.59
N ARG A 37 -4.67 1.65 15.81
CA ARG A 37 -4.89 0.41 16.60
C ARG A 37 -5.94 -0.50 15.96
N GLY A 38 -7.01 0.04 15.43
CA GLY A 38 -8.02 -0.71 14.69
C GLY A 38 -7.47 -1.30 13.40
N VAL A 39 -6.60 -0.58 12.69
CA VAL A 39 -5.86 -1.12 11.54
C VAL A 39 -5.03 -2.33 11.99
N TRP A 40 -4.29 -2.23 13.08
CA TRP A 40 -3.52 -3.36 13.60
C TRP A 40 -4.39 -4.57 13.95
N LYS A 41 -5.51 -4.37 14.65
CA LYS A 41 -6.47 -5.45 14.95
C LYS A 41 -7.00 -6.12 13.68
N THR A 42 -7.28 -5.32 12.65
CA THR A 42 -7.76 -5.84 11.36
C THR A 42 -6.68 -6.64 10.64
N ILE A 43 -5.43 -6.15 10.62
CA ILE A 43 -4.26 -6.86 10.08
C ILE A 43 -4.11 -8.25 10.74
N GLN A 44 -4.19 -8.30 12.07
CA GLN A 44 -4.10 -9.57 12.81
C GLN A 44 -5.26 -10.53 12.46
N LYS A 45 -6.50 -10.02 12.49
CA LYS A 45 -7.70 -10.82 12.22
C LYS A 45 -7.67 -11.44 10.83
N TRP A 46 -7.26 -10.68 9.82
CA TRP A 46 -7.22 -11.13 8.43
C TRP A 46 -5.87 -11.69 8.01
N ARG A 47 -4.91 -11.81 8.93
CA ARG A 47 -3.55 -12.29 8.67
C ARG A 47 -2.90 -11.60 7.47
N CYS A 48 -3.07 -10.26 7.39
CA CYS A 48 -2.58 -9.49 6.25
C CYS A 48 -1.05 -9.53 6.15
N GLU A 49 -0.56 -9.68 4.93
CA GLU A 49 0.80 -9.34 4.56
C GLU A 49 0.88 -7.86 4.19
N ALA A 50 2.08 -7.28 4.21
CA ALA A 50 2.31 -5.92 3.77
C ALA A 50 3.72 -5.72 3.25
N VAL A 51 3.90 -4.71 2.41
CA VAL A 51 5.20 -4.10 2.15
C VAL A 51 5.36 -2.84 2.99
N LEU A 52 6.60 -2.41 3.19
CA LEU A 52 6.90 -1.20 3.96
C LEU A 52 6.66 0.05 3.11
N GLY A 53 5.87 1.00 3.63
CA GLY A 53 5.69 2.33 3.05
C GLY A 53 6.63 3.37 3.66
N ASN A 54 6.71 4.56 3.06
CA ASN A 54 7.58 5.62 3.56
C ASN A 54 7.08 6.19 4.90
N HIS A 55 5.78 6.30 5.12
CA HIS A 55 5.22 6.68 6.41
C HIS A 55 5.43 5.59 7.48
N ASP A 56 5.39 4.32 7.09
CA ASP A 56 5.70 3.22 7.99
C ASP A 56 7.17 3.25 8.44
N ALA A 57 8.09 3.57 7.52
CA ALA A 57 9.51 3.77 7.84
C ALA A 57 9.70 4.94 8.82
N SER A 58 8.96 6.04 8.66
CA SER A 58 8.96 7.16 9.60
C SER A 58 8.47 6.73 10.99
N VAL A 59 7.39 5.93 11.06
CA VAL A 59 6.92 5.35 12.33
C VAL A 59 8.02 4.51 13.00
N LEU A 60 8.75 3.69 12.23
CA LEU A 60 9.85 2.88 12.77
C LEU A 60 11.00 3.74 13.30
N HIS A 61 11.27 4.89 12.71
CA HIS A 61 12.33 5.81 13.13
C HIS A 61 11.94 6.63 14.37
N SER A 62 10.69 7.11 14.43
CA SER A 62 10.22 8.05 15.48
C SER A 62 9.40 7.38 16.59
N TRP A 63 9.27 6.06 16.58
CA TRP A 63 8.38 5.35 17.48
C TRP A 63 8.72 5.52 18.96
N LYS A 64 7.73 5.93 19.74
CA LYS A 64 7.78 5.95 21.21
C LYS A 64 6.82 4.88 21.74
N PRO A 65 7.28 4.00 22.66
CA PRO A 65 6.44 2.94 23.21
C PRO A 65 5.15 3.47 23.85
N GLY A 66 4.00 2.87 23.51
CA GLY A 66 2.76 3.02 24.27
C GLY A 66 1.76 4.06 23.80
N ARG A 67 2.08 4.97 22.87
CA ARG A 67 1.13 6.03 22.48
C ARG A 67 0.06 5.57 21.50
N GLU A 68 0.43 5.07 20.33
CA GLU A 68 -0.54 4.80 19.25
C GLU A 68 -0.57 3.34 18.78
N LEU A 69 0.57 2.66 18.86
CA LEU A 69 0.70 1.27 18.41
C LEU A 69 1.30 0.38 19.49
N PRO A 70 0.81 -0.86 19.66
CA PRO A 70 1.41 -1.82 20.57
C PRO A 70 2.78 -2.29 20.05
N ARG A 71 3.67 -2.71 20.97
CA ARG A 71 5.01 -3.24 20.63
C ARG A 71 4.97 -4.39 19.59
N LYS A 72 3.90 -5.20 19.62
CA LYS A 72 3.70 -6.29 18.65
C LYS A 72 3.51 -5.74 17.22
N ALA A 73 2.76 -4.66 17.03
CA ALA A 73 2.57 -4.02 15.73
C ALA A 73 3.89 -3.44 15.19
N PHE A 74 4.66 -2.76 16.05
CA PHE A 74 5.98 -2.24 15.70
C PHE A 74 6.94 -3.36 15.25
N ARG A 75 7.03 -4.45 16.03
CA ARG A 75 7.87 -5.60 15.71
C ARG A 75 7.46 -6.26 14.38
N TRP A 76 6.16 -6.37 14.16
CA TRP A 76 5.61 -6.88 12.91
C TRP A 76 5.98 -5.96 11.73
N LEU A 77 5.80 -4.63 11.87
CA LEU A 77 6.12 -3.65 10.85
C LEU A 77 7.60 -3.65 10.48
N LYS A 78 8.49 -3.70 11.47
CA LYS A 78 9.96 -3.76 11.27
C LYS A 78 10.41 -4.93 10.39
N ASN A 79 9.66 -6.03 10.40
CA ASN A 79 9.95 -7.23 9.62
C ASN A 79 9.22 -7.26 8.25
N ARG A 80 8.65 -6.14 7.79
CA ARG A 80 8.01 -6.13 6.46
C ARG A 80 9.04 -5.94 5.36
N PRO A 81 8.89 -6.69 4.25
CA PRO A 81 9.75 -6.50 3.09
C PRO A 81 9.42 -5.17 2.40
N HIS A 82 10.36 -4.63 1.64
CA HIS A 82 10.12 -3.47 0.79
C HIS A 82 9.30 -3.82 -0.46
N MET A 83 9.24 -5.11 -0.81
CA MET A 83 8.57 -5.61 -2.00
C MET A 83 8.20 -7.08 -1.82
N ILE A 84 7.00 -7.46 -2.27
CA ILE A 84 6.57 -8.85 -2.43
C ILE A 84 6.56 -9.17 -3.92
N ARG A 85 7.24 -10.24 -4.30
CA ARG A 85 7.35 -10.67 -5.71
C ARG A 85 6.71 -12.04 -5.87
N GLU A 86 5.71 -12.09 -6.73
CA GLU A 86 5.06 -13.32 -7.15
C GLU A 86 5.37 -13.63 -8.62
N ARG A 87 4.90 -14.77 -9.11
CA ARG A 87 5.11 -15.15 -10.50
C ARG A 87 4.50 -14.13 -11.48
N SER A 88 3.33 -13.61 -11.18
CA SER A 88 2.52 -12.77 -12.05
C SER A 88 2.46 -11.30 -11.64
N PHE A 89 2.78 -10.95 -10.38
CA PHE A 89 2.74 -9.58 -9.92
C PHE A 89 3.90 -9.21 -8.98
N ILE A 90 4.05 -7.91 -8.77
CA ILE A 90 4.94 -7.31 -7.78
C ILE A 90 4.08 -6.35 -6.96
N ALA A 91 4.04 -6.53 -5.63
CA ALA A 91 3.48 -5.54 -4.72
C ALA A 91 4.61 -4.70 -4.12
N VAL A 92 4.49 -3.39 -4.22
CA VAL A 92 5.49 -2.42 -3.76
C VAL A 92 4.78 -1.15 -3.28
N HIS A 93 5.43 -0.35 -2.41
CA HIS A 93 4.76 0.87 -1.93
C HIS A 93 4.71 1.97 -3.00
N ALA A 94 5.85 2.43 -3.50
CA ALA A 94 5.91 3.57 -4.44
C ALA A 94 6.21 3.15 -5.88
N GLY A 95 7.23 2.33 -6.10
CA GLY A 95 7.59 1.95 -7.46
C GLY A 95 8.74 0.97 -7.55
N VAL A 96 9.03 0.56 -8.75
CA VAL A 96 10.15 -0.32 -9.08
C VAL A 96 11.11 0.37 -10.05
N ASN A 97 12.39 -0.03 -10.03
CA ASN A 97 13.31 0.33 -11.10
C ASN A 97 12.73 -0.22 -12.43
N PRO A 98 12.30 0.63 -13.36
CA PRO A 98 11.56 0.15 -14.52
C PRO A 98 12.40 -0.68 -15.48
N GLU A 99 13.71 -0.43 -15.54
CA GLU A 99 14.65 -1.17 -16.41
C GLU A 99 15.09 -2.50 -15.75
N ARG A 100 15.23 -2.50 -14.43
CA ARG A 100 15.73 -3.64 -13.65
C ARG A 100 14.92 -3.87 -12.37
N PRO A 101 13.66 -4.33 -12.45
CA PRO A 101 12.76 -4.43 -11.29
C PRO A 101 13.32 -5.29 -10.14
N LYS A 102 14.14 -6.29 -10.47
CA LYS A 102 14.83 -7.13 -9.47
C LYS A 102 15.89 -6.36 -8.66
N ARG A 103 16.40 -5.24 -9.18
CA ARG A 103 17.41 -4.38 -8.55
C ARG A 103 16.82 -3.10 -7.94
N THR A 104 15.52 -3.05 -7.73
CA THR A 104 14.87 -1.95 -7.00
C THR A 104 15.44 -1.86 -5.59
N SER A 105 15.99 -0.70 -5.25
CA SER A 105 16.52 -0.45 -3.91
C SER A 105 15.38 -0.22 -2.90
N PRO A 106 15.61 -0.40 -1.58
CA PRO A 106 14.63 -0.06 -0.55
C PRO A 106 14.09 1.36 -0.67
N ARG A 107 14.96 2.34 -0.97
CA ARG A 107 14.58 3.73 -1.17
C ARG A 107 13.66 3.90 -2.39
N GLN A 108 13.97 3.27 -3.51
CA GLN A 108 13.09 3.28 -4.68
C GLN A 108 11.73 2.65 -4.37
N ALA A 109 11.71 1.51 -3.72
CA ALA A 109 10.47 0.82 -3.35
C ALA A 109 9.53 1.69 -2.51
N MET A 110 10.08 2.58 -1.65
CA MET A 110 9.29 3.43 -0.74
C MET A 110 9.02 4.84 -1.25
N PHE A 111 9.84 5.39 -2.16
CA PHE A 111 9.78 6.83 -2.50
C PHE A 111 9.77 7.13 -3.99
N LEU A 112 9.96 6.15 -4.87
CA LEU A 112 10.10 6.42 -6.30
C LEU A 112 8.83 7.04 -6.88
N ARG A 113 8.98 8.25 -7.46
CA ARG A 113 7.94 8.93 -8.23
C ARG A 113 8.33 8.99 -9.69
N ASP A 114 9.46 9.62 -9.94
CA ASP A 114 9.93 9.89 -11.29
C ASP A 114 11.15 9.04 -11.64
N TRP A 115 11.31 8.76 -12.88
CA TRP A 115 12.46 8.12 -13.49
C TRP A 115 13.22 9.15 -14.36
N LYS A 116 14.05 8.70 -15.26
CA LYS A 116 14.83 9.57 -16.13
C LYS A 116 13.97 10.66 -16.78
N ARG A 117 14.51 11.92 -16.85
CA ARG A 117 13.85 13.10 -17.40
C ARG A 117 12.53 13.47 -16.71
N SER A 118 12.42 13.23 -15.39
CA SER A 118 11.25 13.57 -14.56
C SER A 118 9.92 13.00 -15.08
N ARG A 119 9.96 11.86 -15.76
CA ARG A 119 8.75 11.12 -16.14
C ARG A 119 8.35 10.16 -15.04
N PRO A 120 7.07 9.95 -14.78
CA PRO A 120 6.61 8.92 -13.86
C PRO A 120 7.24 7.56 -14.20
N TRP A 121 7.74 6.85 -13.18
CA TRP A 121 8.47 5.59 -13.39
C TRP A 121 7.66 4.55 -14.18
N TRP A 122 6.35 4.54 -14.00
CA TRP A 122 5.46 3.59 -14.68
C TRP A 122 5.36 3.78 -16.20
N GLU A 123 5.70 4.94 -16.72
CA GLU A 123 5.78 5.17 -18.16
C GLU A 123 6.98 4.47 -18.83
N SER A 124 8.00 4.21 -18.03
CA SER A 124 9.21 3.50 -18.47
C SER A 124 9.17 2.00 -18.17
N TYR A 125 8.14 1.51 -17.48
CA TYR A 125 8.04 0.11 -17.09
C TYR A 125 7.41 -0.73 -18.20
N THR A 126 8.20 -1.69 -18.73
CA THR A 126 7.78 -2.62 -19.79
C THR A 126 7.81 -4.09 -19.36
N GLY A 127 7.90 -4.33 -18.05
CA GLY A 127 7.97 -5.68 -17.48
C GLY A 127 6.66 -6.46 -17.68
N ARG A 128 6.76 -7.80 -17.68
CA ARG A 128 5.60 -8.70 -17.86
C ARG A 128 4.74 -8.89 -16.62
N ARG A 129 5.25 -8.52 -15.42
CA ARG A 129 4.51 -8.67 -14.16
C ARG A 129 3.71 -7.43 -13.90
N LEU A 130 2.47 -7.58 -13.46
CA LEU A 130 1.69 -6.45 -12.96
C LEU A 130 2.37 -5.86 -11.71
N VAL A 131 2.73 -4.58 -11.73
CA VAL A 131 3.19 -3.86 -10.55
C VAL A 131 2.00 -3.19 -9.87
N VAL A 132 1.68 -3.64 -8.65
CA VAL A 132 0.61 -3.05 -7.83
C VAL A 132 1.26 -2.16 -6.77
N HIS A 133 0.87 -0.89 -6.72
CA HIS A 133 1.49 0.09 -5.82
C HIS A 133 0.48 1.07 -5.19
N GLY A 134 0.96 1.88 -4.22
CA GLY A 134 0.28 2.99 -3.57
C GLY A 134 0.99 4.32 -3.80
N HIS A 135 1.16 5.14 -2.75
CA HIS A 135 2.01 6.33 -2.65
C HIS A 135 1.63 7.54 -3.51
N HIS A 136 0.98 7.33 -4.64
CA HIS A 136 0.71 8.37 -5.65
C HIS A 136 -0.75 8.85 -5.57
N ALA A 137 -1.19 9.33 -4.39
CA ALA A 137 -2.58 9.73 -4.13
C ALA A 137 -3.13 10.79 -5.10
N ARG A 138 -2.27 11.62 -5.68
CA ARG A 138 -2.67 12.65 -6.66
C ARG A 138 -3.18 12.05 -7.97
N GLU A 139 -2.69 10.87 -8.34
CA GLU A 139 -3.09 10.16 -9.56
C GLU A 139 -4.44 9.44 -9.38
N GLY A 140 -4.90 9.27 -8.13
CA GLY A 140 -6.06 8.47 -7.85
C GLY A 140 -5.86 7.01 -8.24
N LEU A 141 -6.87 6.40 -8.87
CA LEU A 141 -6.73 5.06 -9.45
C LEU A 141 -5.94 5.13 -10.76
N LEU A 142 -4.70 4.68 -10.73
CA LEU A 142 -3.86 4.57 -11.93
C LEU A 142 -4.02 3.17 -12.52
N ASP A 143 -4.87 3.02 -13.51
CA ASP A 143 -5.09 1.73 -14.18
C ASP A 143 -4.37 1.69 -15.54
N ARG A 144 -3.22 1.05 -15.57
CA ARG A 144 -2.41 0.79 -16.76
C ARG A 144 -2.12 -0.71 -16.87
N ARG A 145 -3.12 -1.52 -16.57
CA ARG A 145 -3.00 -2.97 -16.75
C ARG A 145 -2.75 -3.35 -18.21
N PRO A 146 -2.03 -4.40 -18.50
CA PRO A 146 -1.53 -5.44 -17.59
C PRO A 146 -0.22 -5.11 -16.85
N ASN A 147 0.36 -3.93 -17.02
CA ASN A 147 1.70 -3.63 -16.51
C ASN A 147 1.70 -2.97 -15.13
N VAL A 148 0.84 -1.98 -14.88
CA VAL A 148 0.85 -1.18 -13.65
C VAL A 148 -0.55 -0.90 -13.15
N LEU A 149 -0.72 -0.98 -11.82
CA LEU A 149 -1.96 -0.63 -11.12
C LEU A 149 -1.67 0.11 -9.82
N GLY A 150 -1.95 1.41 -9.80
CA GLY A 150 -1.85 2.26 -8.61
C GLY A 150 -3.16 2.30 -7.85
N LEU A 151 -3.14 1.94 -6.56
CA LEU A 151 -4.32 1.78 -5.72
C LEU A 151 -4.47 2.89 -4.66
N ASP A 152 -3.61 3.92 -4.66
CA ASP A 152 -3.74 5.01 -3.72
C ASP A 152 -4.79 6.02 -4.20
N THR A 153 -5.99 5.86 -3.72
CA THR A 153 -7.15 6.68 -4.05
C THR A 153 -7.52 7.64 -2.92
N ASN A 154 -6.49 8.07 -2.16
CA ASN A 154 -6.57 9.12 -1.14
C ASN A 154 -7.64 8.87 -0.05
N CYS A 155 -7.65 7.67 0.52
CA CYS A 155 -8.64 7.32 1.56
C CYS A 155 -8.60 8.30 2.72
N VAL A 156 -7.42 8.61 3.25
CA VAL A 156 -7.25 9.49 4.41
C VAL A 156 -7.71 10.92 4.12
N GLY A 157 -7.60 11.40 2.90
CA GLY A 157 -8.08 12.72 2.45
C GLY A 157 -9.56 12.73 2.02
N GLY A 158 -10.36 11.71 2.36
CA GLY A 158 -11.79 11.67 2.04
C GLY A 158 -12.15 10.99 0.72
N GLY A 159 -11.19 10.44 0.02
CA GLY A 159 -11.39 9.69 -1.22
C GLY A 159 -11.93 8.26 -0.99
N ARG A 160 -11.22 7.27 -1.45
CA ARG A 160 -11.61 5.85 -1.34
C ARG A 160 -10.45 4.99 -0.84
N LEU A 161 -10.77 3.89 -0.15
CA LEU A 161 -9.82 2.79 0.02
C LEU A 161 -10.06 1.77 -1.07
N THR A 162 -9.04 1.51 -1.88
CA THR A 162 -9.14 0.68 -3.08
C THR A 162 -8.30 -0.57 -2.96
N GLY A 163 -8.82 -1.68 -3.43
CA GLY A 163 -8.14 -2.97 -3.54
C GLY A 163 -8.33 -3.58 -4.93
N TYR A 164 -7.50 -4.55 -5.24
CA TYR A 164 -7.58 -5.33 -6.47
C TYR A 164 -7.70 -6.81 -6.13
N LEU A 165 -8.70 -7.46 -6.70
CA LEU A 165 -8.94 -8.90 -6.61
C LEU A 165 -8.26 -9.56 -7.82
N PHE A 166 -7.08 -10.12 -7.58
CA PHE A 166 -6.20 -10.60 -8.64
C PHE A 166 -6.84 -11.72 -9.46
N GLU A 167 -7.49 -12.69 -8.81
CA GLU A 167 -8.11 -13.85 -9.44
C GLU A 167 -9.33 -13.48 -10.30
N LYS A 168 -9.93 -12.31 -10.04
CA LYS A 168 -11.13 -11.82 -10.74
C LYS A 168 -10.84 -10.66 -11.70
N ASP A 169 -9.58 -10.22 -11.76
CA ASP A 169 -9.16 -8.99 -12.47
C ASP A 169 -10.06 -7.78 -12.12
N GLN A 170 -10.46 -7.63 -10.87
CA GLN A 170 -11.47 -6.65 -10.45
C GLN A 170 -10.92 -5.66 -9.44
N VAL A 171 -11.09 -4.37 -9.71
CA VAL A 171 -10.89 -3.30 -8.74
C VAL A 171 -12.13 -3.15 -7.87
N VAL A 172 -11.94 -3.13 -6.56
CA VAL A 172 -13.00 -2.92 -5.56
C VAL A 172 -12.62 -1.77 -4.65
N SER A 173 -13.60 -0.98 -4.22
CA SER A 173 -13.32 0.13 -3.34
C SER A 173 -14.47 0.44 -2.39
N VAL A 174 -14.17 1.16 -1.32
CA VAL A 174 -15.14 1.75 -0.39
C VAL A 174 -14.83 3.24 -0.21
N ARG A 175 -15.86 4.09 -0.14
CA ARG A 175 -15.69 5.52 0.11
C ARG A 175 -15.24 5.75 1.54
N ALA A 176 -14.31 6.68 1.76
CA ALA A 176 -13.97 7.19 3.07
C ALA A 176 -15.20 7.85 3.72
N ARG A 177 -15.30 7.77 5.04
CA ARG A 177 -16.40 8.38 5.78
C ARG A 177 -16.22 9.89 5.98
N ALA A 178 -14.96 10.33 6.01
CA ALA A 178 -14.55 11.71 6.14
C ALA A 178 -13.14 11.90 5.57
N ALA A 179 -12.72 13.14 5.39
CA ALA A 179 -11.32 13.50 5.32
C ALA A 179 -10.76 13.48 6.74
N TYR A 180 -9.66 12.78 6.95
CA TYR A 180 -9.06 12.58 8.28
C TYR A 180 -7.75 13.35 8.45
N GLY A 181 -7.16 13.85 7.35
CA GLY A 181 -5.92 14.59 7.34
C GLY A 181 -5.54 15.05 5.93
#